data_6d1f0d36e7e42de97d33c6369f03be7c
#
_entry.id   6d1f0d36e7e42de97d33c6369f03be7c
#
_cell.length_a   1.000
_cell.length_b   1.000
_cell.length_c   1.000
_cell.angle_alpha   90.00
_cell.angle_beta   90.00
_cell.angle_gamma   90.00
#
_symmetry.space_group_name_H-M   'P 1'
#
loop_
_entity.id
_entity.type
_entity.pdbx_description
1 polymer ?
#
loop_
_entity_poly.entity_id
_entity_poly.type
_entity_poly.pdbx_seq_one_letter_code
_entity_poly.pdbx_strand_id
1 'polypeptide(L)'
;MEVIIPMVMALLIDKGIDGQDMAAIWKYGIILVLCAMLALVFGAAAGTFAARASTGFARNLRHDMYYNVQNFSFSNIDKFSTGSIVTRLTTDVTNVQNAFQMCTRIAVRCPVMLVFALFMAMKINSRMALVFLAVLPILAIGMGILMKV
;
A
#
# COMPACT_ATOMS: atom_id res chain seq x y z
N MET A 1 -2.52 9.45 8.23
CA MET A 1 -1.47 10.46 8.41
C MET A 1 -1.28 11.32 7.16
N GLU A 2 -1.21 10.74 5.97
CA GLU A 2 -1.01 11.46 4.69
C GLU A 2 -2.07 12.54 4.39
N VAL A 3 -3.29 12.38 4.91
CA VAL A 3 -4.39 13.37 4.76
C VAL A 3 -4.40 14.40 5.91
N ILE A 4 -3.94 14.00 7.09
CA ILE A 4 -3.94 14.86 8.29
C ILE A 4 -2.82 15.91 8.22
N ILE A 5 -1.65 15.54 7.71
CA ILE A 5 -0.50 16.45 7.60
C ILE A 5 -0.82 17.68 6.75
N PRO A 6 -1.37 17.56 5.51
CA PRO A 6 -1.77 18.73 4.72
C PRO A 6 -2.84 19.60 5.40
N MET A 7 -3.77 18.99 6.15
CA MET A 7 -4.79 19.73 6.88
C MET A 7 -4.20 20.58 8.02
N VAL A 8 -3.28 20.01 8.81
CA VAL A 8 -2.61 20.73 9.88
C VAL A 8 -1.69 21.82 9.29
N MET A 9 -1.09 21.55 8.11
CA MET A 9 -0.29 22.51 7.38
C MET A 9 -1.14 23.72 6.94
N ALA A 10 -2.35 23.49 6.42
CA ALA A 10 -3.28 24.57 6.07
C ALA A 10 -3.63 25.41 7.31
N LEU A 11 -3.93 24.78 8.45
CA LEU A 11 -4.21 25.50 9.71
C LEU A 11 -2.99 26.30 10.22
N LEU A 12 -1.79 25.81 9.98
CA LEU A 12 -0.56 26.52 10.33
C LEU A 12 -0.39 27.79 9.47
N ILE A 13 -0.71 27.69 8.17
CA ILE A 13 -0.64 28.82 7.25
C ILE A 13 -1.71 29.84 7.61
N ASP A 14 -3.00 29.44 7.68
CA ASP A 14 -4.12 30.34 7.89
C ASP A 14 -4.07 31.05 9.25
N LYS A 15 -3.73 30.33 10.33
CA LYS A 15 -3.75 30.89 11.70
C LYS A 15 -2.39 31.34 12.20
N GLY A 16 -1.32 30.73 11.72
CA GLY A 16 0.03 31.06 12.15
C GLY A 16 0.64 32.17 11.30
N ILE A 17 0.71 31.96 9.98
CA ILE A 17 1.39 32.90 9.08
C ILE A 17 0.49 34.10 8.76
N ASP A 18 -0.73 33.86 8.27
CA ASP A 18 -1.67 34.93 7.90
C ASP A 18 -2.22 35.66 9.15
N GLY A 19 -2.40 34.93 10.26
CA GLY A 19 -2.80 35.50 11.55
C GLY A 19 -1.66 36.18 12.32
N GLN A 20 -0.39 36.11 11.85
CA GLN A 20 0.80 36.64 12.52
C GLN A 20 0.94 36.20 13.98
N ASP A 21 0.40 35.02 14.33
CA ASP A 21 0.42 34.51 15.72
C ASP A 21 1.54 33.48 15.88
N MET A 22 2.64 33.91 16.54
CA MET A 22 3.77 33.06 16.83
C MET A 22 3.42 31.85 17.73
N ALA A 23 2.44 31.98 18.62
CA ALA A 23 2.02 30.88 19.48
C ALA A 23 1.31 29.78 18.66
N ALA A 24 0.51 30.18 17.67
CA ALA A 24 -0.12 29.24 16.73
C ALA A 24 0.91 28.52 15.88
N ILE A 25 1.95 29.19 15.38
CA ILE A 25 3.03 28.57 14.61
C ILE A 25 3.73 27.48 15.44
N TRP A 26 4.11 27.77 16.66
CA TRP A 26 4.76 26.79 17.55
C TRP A 26 3.83 25.60 17.84
N LYS A 27 2.57 25.85 18.14
CA LYS A 27 1.58 24.81 18.43
C LYS A 27 1.38 23.86 17.25
N TYR A 28 1.08 24.38 16.06
CA TYR A 28 0.84 23.56 14.87
C TYR A 28 2.13 22.93 14.34
N GLY A 29 3.28 23.59 14.49
CA GLY A 29 4.58 23.04 14.16
C GLY A 29 4.91 21.80 14.98
N ILE A 30 4.72 21.85 16.31
CA ILE A 30 4.92 20.68 17.18
C ILE A 30 3.96 19.54 16.80
N ILE A 31 2.68 19.84 16.50
CA ILE A 31 1.71 18.83 16.06
C ILE A 31 2.17 18.18 14.75
N LEU A 32 2.68 18.93 13.79
CA LEU A 32 3.21 18.39 12.54
C LEU A 32 4.39 17.43 12.77
N VAL A 33 5.33 17.80 13.64
CA VAL A 33 6.46 16.94 14.00
C VAL A 33 5.96 15.64 14.65
N LEU A 34 5.02 15.72 15.59
CA LEU A 34 4.42 14.55 16.22
C LEU A 34 3.69 13.66 15.20
N CYS A 35 2.92 14.25 14.28
CA CYS A 35 2.27 13.50 13.21
C CYS A 35 3.28 12.82 12.28
N ALA A 36 4.39 13.47 11.95
CA ALA A 36 5.45 12.89 11.14
C ALA A 36 6.13 11.71 11.85
N MET A 37 6.43 11.84 13.14
CA MET A 37 6.99 10.75 13.94
C MET A 37 6.04 9.55 14.03
N LEU A 38 4.75 9.78 14.26
CA LEU A 38 3.74 8.73 14.26
C LEU A 38 3.62 8.06 12.89
N ALA A 39 3.65 8.84 11.80
CA ALA A 39 3.61 8.30 10.45
C ALA A 39 4.81 7.39 10.15
N LEU A 40 5.99 7.77 10.62
CA LEU A 40 7.21 6.97 10.51
C LEU A 40 7.07 5.63 11.25
N VAL A 41 6.62 5.66 12.51
CA VAL A 41 6.44 4.46 13.34
C VAL A 41 5.41 3.50 12.72
N PHE A 42 4.24 4.02 12.34
CA PHE A 42 3.22 3.18 11.71
C PHE A 42 3.63 2.68 10.32
N GLY A 43 4.37 3.48 9.55
CA GLY A 43 4.91 3.07 8.26
C GLY A 43 5.93 1.94 8.39
N ALA A 44 6.85 2.04 9.35
CA ALA A 44 7.83 1.01 9.65
C ALA A 44 7.15 -0.27 10.16
N ALA A 45 6.18 -0.16 11.08
CA ALA A 45 5.41 -1.29 11.58
C ALA A 45 4.66 -2.00 10.44
N ALA A 46 3.95 -1.26 9.59
CA ALA A 46 3.24 -1.82 8.44
C ALA A 46 4.19 -2.54 7.48
N GLY A 47 5.37 -1.98 7.24
CA GLY A 47 6.42 -2.60 6.42
C GLY A 47 6.89 -3.94 7.00
N THR A 48 7.16 -3.99 8.31
CA THR A 48 7.63 -5.20 8.98
C THR A 48 6.56 -6.30 9.00
N PHE A 49 5.30 -5.95 9.25
CA PHE A 49 4.20 -6.93 9.21
C PHE A 49 3.95 -7.47 7.80
N ALA A 50 4.00 -6.61 6.77
CA ALA A 50 3.86 -7.05 5.39
C ALA A 50 5.00 -7.98 4.96
N ALA A 51 6.25 -7.67 5.38
CA ALA A 51 7.41 -8.52 5.12
C ALA A 51 7.29 -9.89 5.81
N ARG A 52 6.86 -9.93 7.08
CA ARG A 52 6.65 -11.19 7.80
C ARG A 52 5.55 -12.03 7.17
N ALA A 53 4.43 -11.41 6.77
CA ALA A 53 3.33 -12.12 6.11
C ALA A 53 3.78 -12.71 4.76
N SER A 54 4.51 -11.95 3.94
CA SER A 54 5.02 -12.42 2.64
C SER A 54 6.04 -13.55 2.78
N THR A 55 6.91 -13.47 3.78
CA THR A 55 7.89 -14.53 4.06
C THR A 55 7.22 -15.81 4.55
N GLY A 56 6.19 -15.68 5.42
CA GLY A 56 5.38 -16.82 5.86
C GLY A 56 4.65 -17.49 4.71
N PHE A 57 4.05 -16.68 3.83
CA PHE A 57 3.40 -17.17 2.61
C PHE A 57 4.40 -17.94 1.70
N ALA A 58 5.56 -17.35 1.42
CA ALA A 58 6.58 -17.99 0.57
C ALA A 58 7.13 -19.27 1.19
N ARG A 59 7.27 -19.34 2.52
CA ARG A 59 7.67 -20.55 3.22
C ARG A 59 6.66 -21.68 3.01
N ASN A 60 5.38 -21.41 3.22
CA ASN A 60 4.35 -22.41 3.03
C ASN A 60 4.25 -22.84 1.56
N LEU A 61 4.31 -21.89 0.63
CA LEU A 61 4.30 -22.18 -0.80
C LEU A 61 5.46 -23.10 -1.21
N ARG A 62 6.69 -22.82 -0.73
CA ARG A 62 7.86 -23.70 -0.99
C ARG A 62 7.68 -25.07 -0.39
N HIS A 63 7.13 -25.16 0.82
CA HIS A 63 6.87 -26.44 1.49
C HIS A 63 5.90 -27.29 0.68
N ASP A 64 4.77 -26.71 0.25
CA ASP A 64 3.75 -27.42 -0.50
C ASP A 64 4.25 -27.83 -1.89
N MET A 65 4.98 -26.94 -2.56
CA MET A 65 5.62 -27.26 -3.84
C MET A 65 6.63 -28.40 -3.71
N TYR A 66 7.48 -28.36 -2.69
CA TYR A 66 8.48 -29.39 -2.43
C TYR A 66 7.82 -30.75 -2.15
N TYR A 67 6.78 -30.76 -1.31
CA TYR A 67 6.01 -31.97 -1.01
C TYR A 67 5.38 -32.58 -2.26
N ASN A 68 4.80 -31.74 -3.12
CA ASN A 68 4.22 -32.20 -4.39
C ASN A 68 5.27 -32.76 -5.35
N VAL A 69 6.46 -32.12 -5.42
CA VAL A 69 7.57 -32.60 -6.26
C VAL A 69 8.07 -33.98 -5.80
N GLN A 70 8.12 -34.24 -4.48
CA GLN A 70 8.50 -35.54 -3.95
C GLN A 70 7.54 -36.66 -4.34
N ASN A 71 6.27 -36.34 -4.55
CA ASN A 71 5.23 -37.27 -4.95
C ASN A 71 5.16 -37.46 -6.49
N PHE A 72 6.03 -36.81 -7.26
CA PHE A 72 6.07 -36.99 -8.72
C PHE A 72 6.63 -38.36 -9.08
N SER A 73 5.93 -39.05 -10.00
CA SER A 73 6.45 -40.25 -10.64
C SER A 73 7.64 -39.89 -11.56
N PHE A 74 8.58 -40.85 -11.78
CA PHE A 74 9.71 -40.68 -12.69
C PHE A 74 9.28 -40.17 -14.07
N SER A 75 8.14 -40.62 -14.59
CA SER A 75 7.55 -40.14 -15.87
C SER A 75 7.19 -38.66 -15.84
N ASN A 76 6.88 -38.07 -14.68
CA ASN A 76 6.58 -36.64 -14.55
C ASN A 76 7.86 -35.82 -14.44
N ILE A 77 8.91 -36.36 -13.84
CA ILE A 77 10.21 -35.68 -13.72
C ILE A 77 10.87 -35.52 -15.09
N ASP A 78 10.70 -36.50 -15.98
CA ASP A 78 11.25 -36.45 -17.35
C ASP A 78 10.58 -35.38 -18.22
N LYS A 79 9.31 -35.03 -17.92
CA LYS A 79 8.59 -33.91 -18.56
C LYS A 79 9.08 -32.54 -18.16
N PHE A 80 9.55 -32.40 -16.95
CA PHE A 80 10.05 -31.12 -16.40
C PHE A 80 11.56 -31.26 -16.19
N SER A 81 12.38 -30.49 -16.87
CA SER A 81 13.81 -30.48 -16.58
C SER A 81 14.05 -30.12 -15.11
N THR A 82 15.00 -30.79 -14.46
CA THR A 82 15.37 -30.51 -13.06
C THR A 82 15.71 -29.05 -12.83
N GLY A 83 16.37 -28.39 -13.80
CA GLY A 83 16.65 -26.95 -13.77
C GLY A 83 15.37 -26.10 -13.70
N SER A 84 14.32 -26.47 -14.44
CA SER A 84 13.04 -25.76 -14.41
C SER A 84 12.36 -25.87 -13.04
N ILE A 85 12.39 -27.03 -12.40
CA ILE A 85 11.83 -27.27 -11.07
C ILE A 85 12.56 -26.41 -10.02
N VAL A 86 13.89 -26.35 -10.09
CA VAL A 86 14.71 -25.56 -9.18
C VAL A 86 14.41 -24.06 -9.36
N THR A 87 14.30 -23.56 -10.59
CA THR A 87 13.96 -22.15 -10.87
C THR A 87 12.59 -21.78 -10.31
N ARG A 88 11.60 -22.66 -10.45
CA ARG A 88 10.24 -22.43 -9.89
C ARG A 88 10.25 -22.39 -8.37
N LEU A 89 10.98 -23.29 -7.71
CA LEU A 89 11.09 -23.34 -6.24
C LEU A 89 11.88 -22.15 -5.65
N THR A 90 12.76 -21.54 -6.42
CA THR A 90 13.62 -20.44 -5.96
C THR A 90 13.16 -19.09 -6.49
N THR A 91 13.37 -18.84 -7.78
CA THR A 91 13.15 -17.52 -8.40
C THR A 91 11.67 -17.17 -8.51
N ASP A 92 10.83 -18.10 -8.99
CA ASP A 92 9.41 -17.81 -9.19
C ASP A 92 8.69 -17.61 -7.85
N VAL A 93 9.00 -18.42 -6.85
CA VAL A 93 8.44 -18.21 -5.49
C VAL A 93 8.90 -16.87 -4.90
N THR A 94 10.11 -16.43 -5.16
CA THR A 94 10.60 -15.13 -4.69
C THR A 94 9.85 -13.98 -5.41
N ASN A 95 9.60 -14.10 -6.70
CA ASN A 95 8.81 -13.12 -7.46
C ASN A 95 7.37 -13.05 -6.95
N VAL A 96 6.74 -14.20 -6.70
CA VAL A 96 5.40 -14.28 -6.10
C VAL A 96 5.37 -13.69 -4.70
N GLN A 97 6.40 -13.94 -3.88
CA GLN A 97 6.55 -13.34 -2.55
C GLN A 97 6.59 -11.81 -2.62
N ASN A 98 7.38 -11.25 -3.54
CA ASN A 98 7.49 -9.81 -3.73
C ASN A 98 6.16 -9.21 -4.23
N ALA A 99 5.51 -9.86 -5.18
CA ALA A 99 4.19 -9.47 -5.66
C ALA A 99 3.15 -9.49 -4.54
N PHE A 100 3.10 -10.55 -3.73
CA PHE A 100 2.21 -10.65 -2.58
C PHE A 100 2.44 -9.54 -1.55
N GLN A 101 3.71 -9.22 -1.25
CA GLN A 101 4.08 -8.14 -0.34
C GLN A 101 3.59 -6.78 -0.86
N MET A 102 3.80 -6.51 -2.15
CA MET A 102 3.33 -5.27 -2.78
C MET A 102 1.80 -5.19 -2.79
N CYS A 103 1.12 -6.25 -3.24
CA CYS A 103 -0.34 -6.31 -3.28
C CYS A 103 -0.96 -6.10 -1.90
N THR A 104 -0.44 -6.76 -0.86
CA THR A 104 -0.96 -6.61 0.50
C THR A 104 -0.82 -5.17 1.00
N ARG A 105 0.31 -4.52 0.73
CA ARG A 105 0.54 -3.12 1.11
C ARG A 105 -0.41 -2.18 0.39
N ILE A 106 -0.59 -2.35 -0.92
CA ILE A 106 -1.43 -1.50 -1.76
C ILE A 106 -2.91 -1.73 -1.45
N ALA A 107 -3.34 -2.99 -1.34
CA ALA A 107 -4.73 -3.37 -1.09
C ALA A 107 -5.29 -2.83 0.24
N VAL A 108 -4.45 -2.66 1.26
CA VAL A 108 -4.86 -2.06 2.52
C VAL A 108 -4.80 -0.53 2.47
N ARG A 109 -3.73 0.02 1.90
CA ARG A 109 -3.49 1.47 1.90
C ARG A 109 -4.47 2.23 0.99
N CYS A 110 -4.70 1.74 -0.24
CA CYS A 110 -5.50 2.46 -1.23
C CYS A 110 -6.96 2.69 -0.79
N PRO A 111 -7.74 1.68 -0.34
CA PRO A 111 -9.13 1.91 0.05
C PRO A 111 -9.23 2.80 1.30
N VAL A 112 -8.34 2.63 2.27
CA VAL A 112 -8.32 3.48 3.46
C VAL A 112 -8.03 4.93 3.10
N MET A 113 -7.04 5.16 2.24
CA MET A 113 -6.69 6.50 1.76
C MET A 113 -7.84 7.15 0.99
N LEU A 114 -8.51 6.39 0.12
CA LEU A 114 -9.63 6.87 -0.68
C LEU A 114 -10.81 7.30 0.19
N VAL A 115 -11.18 6.49 1.19
CA VAL A 115 -12.26 6.82 2.12
C VAL A 115 -11.95 8.08 2.92
N PHE A 116 -10.72 8.18 3.47
CA PHE A 116 -10.31 9.37 4.21
C PHE A 116 -10.24 10.62 3.34
N ALA A 117 -9.72 10.51 2.11
CA ALA A 117 -9.65 11.63 1.17
C ALA A 117 -11.04 12.14 0.79
N LEU A 118 -11.99 11.24 0.49
CA LEU A 118 -13.38 11.61 0.21
C LEU A 118 -14.06 12.28 1.41
N PHE A 119 -13.87 11.74 2.61
CA PHE A 119 -14.43 12.32 3.82
C PHE A 119 -13.92 13.74 4.08
N MET A 120 -12.61 13.96 3.88
CA MET A 120 -12.01 15.28 4.02
C MET A 120 -12.47 16.25 2.92
N ALA A 121 -12.54 15.80 1.67
CA ALA A 121 -13.04 16.61 0.56
C ALA A 121 -14.48 17.09 0.83
N MET A 122 -15.35 16.22 1.35
CA MET A 122 -16.71 16.58 1.74
C MET A 122 -16.77 17.62 2.87
N LYS A 123 -15.82 17.56 3.82
CA LYS A 123 -15.73 18.52 4.91
C LYS A 123 -15.28 19.91 4.47
N ILE A 124 -14.38 19.97 3.49
CA ILE A 124 -13.82 21.24 3.00
C ILE A 124 -14.80 21.92 2.03
N ASN A 125 -15.27 21.20 1.02
CA ASN A 125 -16.22 21.71 0.05
C ASN A 125 -17.00 20.58 -0.63
N SER A 126 -18.30 20.48 -0.35
CA SER A 126 -19.19 19.45 -0.88
C SER A 126 -19.28 19.45 -2.41
N ARG A 127 -19.17 20.61 -3.08
CA ARG A 127 -19.19 20.70 -4.55
C ARG A 127 -17.92 20.11 -5.18
N MET A 128 -16.75 20.35 -4.57
CA MET A 128 -15.49 19.78 -5.03
C MET A 128 -15.42 18.26 -4.80
N ALA A 129 -16.03 17.77 -3.72
CA ALA A 129 -16.13 16.34 -3.45
C ALA A 129 -16.94 15.61 -4.52
N LEU A 130 -18.00 16.21 -5.08
CA LEU A 130 -18.78 15.66 -6.19
C LEU A 130 -17.96 15.49 -7.47
N VAL A 131 -17.11 16.46 -7.79
CA VAL A 131 -16.20 16.37 -8.94
C VAL A 131 -15.22 15.20 -8.74
N PHE A 132 -14.67 15.06 -7.53
CA PHE A 132 -13.76 13.94 -7.20
C PHE A 132 -14.45 12.58 -7.34
N LEU A 133 -15.72 12.49 -6.88
CA LEU A 133 -16.51 11.26 -6.99
C LEU A 133 -16.82 10.90 -8.46
N ALA A 134 -16.98 11.88 -9.35
CA ALA A 134 -17.21 11.66 -10.78
C ALA A 134 -15.92 11.23 -11.53
N VAL A 135 -14.76 11.70 -11.11
CA VAL A 135 -13.47 11.36 -11.74
C VAL A 135 -13.05 9.93 -11.41
N LEU A 136 -13.36 9.42 -10.22
CA LEU A 136 -13.01 8.06 -9.79
C LEU A 136 -13.49 6.96 -10.75
N PRO A 137 -14.79 6.89 -11.16
CA PRO A 137 -15.23 5.87 -12.09
C PRO A 137 -14.62 6.04 -13.49
N ILE A 138 -14.35 7.25 -13.93
CA ILE A 138 -13.70 7.52 -15.22
C ILE A 138 -12.28 6.94 -15.23
N LEU A 139 -11.52 7.14 -14.16
CA LEU A 139 -10.18 6.56 -14.00
C LEU A 139 -10.22 5.03 -13.89
N ALA A 140 -11.20 4.48 -13.17
CA ALA A 140 -11.37 3.03 -13.04
C ALA A 140 -11.68 2.38 -14.40
N ILE A 141 -12.55 2.99 -15.20
CA ILE A 141 -12.88 2.52 -16.56
C ILE A 141 -11.65 2.64 -17.47
N GLY A 142 -10.95 3.77 -17.43
CA GLY A 142 -9.72 4.00 -18.22
C GLY A 142 -8.63 2.96 -17.91
N MET A 143 -8.39 2.66 -16.62
CA MET A 143 -7.47 1.59 -16.22
C MET A 143 -7.95 0.21 -16.64
N GLY A 144 -9.25 -0.08 -16.53
CA GLY A 144 -9.82 -1.34 -16.97
C GLY A 144 -9.66 -1.58 -18.49
N ILE A 145 -9.78 -0.54 -19.30
CA ILE A 145 -9.54 -0.61 -20.74
C ILE A 145 -8.06 -0.86 -21.03
N LEU A 146 -7.15 -0.15 -20.35
CA LEU A 146 -5.70 -0.33 -20.52
C LEU A 146 -5.22 -1.73 -20.12
N MET A 147 -5.84 -2.34 -19.11
CA MET A 147 -5.49 -3.71 -18.69
C MET A 147 -6.03 -4.81 -19.63
N LYS A 148 -6.97 -4.46 -20.52
CA LYS A 148 -7.59 -5.41 -21.46
C LYS A 148 -6.89 -5.40 -22.83
N VAL A 149 -6.09 -4.38 -23.12
CA VAL A 149 -5.23 -4.27 -24.30
C VAL A 149 -3.87 -4.91 -24.03
#